data_22ab90b0e6382cc168d605270592edbf
#
_entry.id   22ab90b0e6382cc168d605270592edbf
#
_cell.length_a   1.000
_cell.length_b   1.000
_cell.length_c   1.000
_cell.angle_alpha   90.00
_cell.angle_beta   90.00
_cell.angle_gamma   90.00
#
_symmetry.space_group_name_H-M   'P 1'
#
loop_
_entity.id
_entity.type
_entity.pdbx_description
1 polymer ?
#
loop_
_entity_poly.entity_id
_entity_poly.type
_entity_poly.pdbx_seq_one_letter_code
_entity_poly.pdbx_strand_id
1 'polypeptide(L)'
;MDKIDEWDNRFLASLSHFLLCVRPVVAGAVGRGVSMSQEMMDKTCREFAQALAAREPVPGGGSASAFVGALGASLCGMVARYGATNPALSDRADDLTRAFAQADELAQELVGLVAEDVRAYGQVSAAYGIPREDPARPAAIQDALHVAAMPPYRIMDACGRALALLEDMADKGSRQLLSDVACGAVFCRVAMQGTILHRRGVREER
;
A
#
# COMPACT_ATOMS: atom_id res chain seq x y z
N MET A 1 -5.09 17.68 21.80
CA MET A 1 -3.91 17.19 21.07
C MET A 1 -3.35 15.94 21.72
N ASP A 2 -3.43 15.80 23.04
CA ASP A 2 -2.78 14.71 23.83
C ASP A 2 -3.36 13.29 23.70
N LYS A 3 -4.61 13.14 23.27
CA LYS A 3 -5.23 11.80 23.16
C LYS A 3 -4.82 11.02 21.93
N ILE A 4 -4.41 11.66 20.85
CA ILE A 4 -3.99 11.01 19.61
C ILE A 4 -2.59 10.43 19.78
N ASP A 5 -1.69 11.14 20.45
CA ASP A 5 -0.32 10.71 20.73
C ASP A 5 -0.28 9.52 21.70
N GLU A 6 -1.24 9.48 22.66
CA GLU A 6 -1.38 8.36 23.59
C GLU A 6 -1.87 7.08 22.89
N TRP A 7 -2.75 7.21 21.87
CA TRP A 7 -3.19 6.09 21.05
C TRP A 7 -2.07 5.53 20.16
N ASP A 8 -1.25 6.39 19.54
CA ASP A 8 -0.12 5.97 18.72
C ASP A 8 0.93 5.20 19.57
N ASN A 9 1.25 5.67 20.76
CA ASN A 9 2.20 5.01 21.65
C ASN A 9 1.69 3.67 22.21
N ARG A 10 0.41 3.58 22.59
CA ARG A 10 -0.19 2.32 23.06
C ARG A 10 -0.36 1.30 21.93
N PHE A 11 -0.66 1.75 20.72
CA PHE A 11 -0.75 0.90 19.54
C PHE A 11 0.62 0.32 19.17
N LEU A 12 1.68 1.14 19.17
CA LEU A 12 3.05 0.68 18.91
C LEU A 12 3.59 -0.25 20.00
N ALA A 13 3.25 -0.02 21.27
CA ALA A 13 3.60 -0.90 22.37
C ALA A 13 2.86 -2.25 22.30
N SER A 14 1.60 -2.27 21.87
CA SER A 14 0.82 -3.48 21.64
C SER A 14 1.35 -4.30 20.47
N LEU A 15 1.82 -3.64 19.40
CA LEU A 15 2.41 -4.29 18.22
C LEU A 15 3.73 -4.99 18.54
N SER A 16 4.55 -4.46 19.46
CA SER A 16 5.80 -5.11 19.88
C SER A 16 5.57 -6.45 20.59
N HIS A 17 4.43 -6.60 21.30
CA HIS A 17 4.02 -7.87 21.90
C HIS A 17 3.42 -8.85 20.86
N PHE A 18 2.71 -8.32 19.84
CA PHE A 18 2.10 -9.13 18.79
C PHE A 18 3.15 -9.74 17.84
N LEU A 19 4.26 -9.03 17.57
CA LEU A 19 5.35 -9.51 16.73
C LEU A 19 6.11 -10.71 17.30
N LEU A 20 6.02 -10.97 18.61
CA LEU A 20 6.61 -12.13 19.28
C LEU A 20 5.79 -13.43 19.11
N CYS A 21 4.57 -13.37 18.62
CA CYS A 21 3.64 -14.52 18.55
C CYS A 21 3.35 -15.04 17.14
N VAL A 22 3.85 -14.43 16.07
CA VAL A 22 3.54 -14.86 14.70
C VAL A 22 4.49 -15.96 14.25
N ARG A 23 4.03 -17.22 14.35
CA ARG A 23 4.66 -18.36 13.68
C ARG A 23 4.25 -18.39 12.21
N PRO A 24 5.18 -18.56 11.26
CA PRO A 24 4.83 -18.68 9.84
C PRO A 24 4.04 -19.97 9.59
N VAL A 25 2.86 -19.84 9.01
CA VAL A 25 2.13 -20.98 8.43
C VAL A 25 2.43 -21.02 6.94
N VAL A 26 3.40 -21.82 6.58
CA VAL A 26 3.65 -22.16 5.16
C VAL A 26 2.81 -23.38 4.82
N ALA A 27 1.77 -23.22 4.01
CA ALA A 27 1.04 -24.33 3.40
C ALA A 27 0.79 -23.99 1.92
N GLY A 28 1.39 -24.81 1.06
CA GLY A 28 1.39 -24.62 -0.37
C GLY A 28 0.07 -24.93 -1.07
N ALA A 29 -0.12 -24.24 -2.18
CA ALA A 29 -0.82 -24.75 -3.35
C ALA A 29 -0.28 -24.02 -4.60
N VAL A 30 0.51 -24.71 -5.41
CA VAL A 30 0.92 -24.22 -6.73
C VAL A 30 -0.21 -24.50 -7.72
N GLY A 31 -0.96 -23.48 -8.09
CA GLY A 31 -1.98 -23.50 -9.13
C GLY A 31 -1.62 -22.53 -10.26
N ARG A 32 -1.44 -23.12 -11.42
CA ARG A 32 -1.30 -22.59 -12.80
C ARG A 32 -1.22 -21.08 -12.99
N GLY A 33 -0.08 -20.65 -13.56
CA GLY A 33 0.22 -19.29 -13.94
C GLY A 33 -0.67 -18.76 -15.08
N VAL A 34 -1.66 -17.99 -14.71
CA VAL A 34 -2.28 -16.91 -15.47
C VAL A 34 -2.02 -15.66 -14.64
N SER A 35 -1.84 -14.53 -15.29
CA SER A 35 -1.46 -13.25 -14.66
C SER A 35 -2.38 -12.88 -13.47
N MET A 36 -2.21 -13.53 -12.33
CA MET A 36 -2.99 -13.32 -11.09
C MET A 36 -2.87 -11.88 -10.57
N SER A 37 -1.87 -11.16 -11.06
CA SER A 37 -1.57 -9.82 -10.57
C SER A 37 -2.47 -8.73 -11.17
N GLN A 38 -2.83 -8.84 -12.44
CA GLN A 38 -3.72 -7.87 -13.11
C GLN A 38 -5.18 -8.15 -12.74
N GLU A 39 -5.55 -9.42 -12.64
CA GLU A 39 -6.87 -9.86 -12.19
C GLU A 39 -7.24 -9.39 -10.77
N MET A 40 -6.26 -9.08 -9.91
CA MET A 40 -6.55 -8.65 -8.53
C MET A 40 -7.24 -7.29 -8.48
N MET A 41 -6.85 -6.35 -9.34
CA MET A 41 -7.45 -5.00 -9.39
C MET A 41 -8.68 -4.92 -10.30
N ASP A 42 -8.92 -5.94 -11.12
CA ASP A 42 -10.15 -6.09 -11.91
C ASP A 42 -11.33 -6.62 -11.06
N LYS A 43 -11.06 -7.07 -9.84
CA LYS A 43 -12.07 -7.52 -8.89
C LYS A 43 -12.89 -6.35 -8.36
N THR A 44 -14.16 -6.63 -8.05
CA THR A 44 -14.95 -5.68 -7.26
C THR A 44 -14.34 -5.48 -5.87
N CYS A 45 -14.61 -4.35 -5.22
CA CYS A 45 -14.17 -4.11 -3.83
C CYS A 45 -14.59 -5.24 -2.88
N ARG A 46 -15.76 -5.84 -3.12
CA ARG A 46 -16.25 -7.00 -2.34
C ARG A 46 -15.37 -8.23 -2.54
N GLU A 47 -15.06 -8.55 -3.78
CA GLU A 47 -14.22 -9.70 -4.12
C GLU A 47 -12.78 -9.52 -3.66
N PHE A 48 -12.23 -8.30 -3.73
CA PHE A 48 -10.92 -8.00 -3.17
C PHE A 48 -10.90 -8.23 -1.64
N ALA A 49 -11.91 -7.73 -0.92
CA ALA A 49 -12.01 -7.93 0.53
C ALA A 49 -12.17 -9.42 0.90
N GLN A 50 -12.93 -10.19 0.11
CA GLN A 50 -13.09 -11.63 0.29
C GLN A 50 -11.77 -12.39 0.01
N ALA A 51 -11.05 -12.01 -1.04
CA ALA A 51 -9.75 -12.59 -1.37
C ALA A 51 -8.72 -12.31 -0.25
N LEU A 52 -8.72 -11.09 0.31
CA LEU A 52 -7.85 -10.72 1.42
C LEU A 52 -8.16 -11.51 2.71
N ALA A 53 -9.42 -11.90 2.92
CA ALA A 53 -9.86 -12.71 4.06
C ALA A 53 -9.69 -14.22 3.84
N ALA A 54 -9.34 -14.66 2.63
CA ALA A 54 -9.19 -16.07 2.30
C ALA A 54 -7.90 -16.66 2.92
N ARG A 55 -7.86 -18.00 3.02
CA ARG A 55 -6.64 -18.72 3.43
C ARG A 55 -5.71 -18.93 2.23
N GLU A 56 -5.35 -17.84 1.60
CA GLU A 56 -4.48 -17.81 0.43
C GLU A 56 -3.24 -16.97 0.72
N PRO A 57 -2.09 -17.26 0.10
CA PRO A 57 -0.86 -16.52 0.34
C PRO A 57 -0.92 -15.06 -0.11
N VAL A 58 -1.78 -14.75 -1.08
CA VAL A 58 -2.00 -13.41 -1.66
C VAL A 58 -3.48 -13.20 -2.00
N PRO A 59 -4.01 -11.95 -1.89
CA PRO A 59 -3.34 -10.73 -1.46
C PRO A 59 -3.07 -10.71 0.04
N GLY A 60 -2.06 -9.93 0.47
CA GLY A 60 -1.68 -9.77 1.86
C GLY A 60 -1.64 -8.30 2.32
N GLY A 61 -0.93 -8.06 3.43
CA GLY A 61 -0.81 -6.72 4.02
C GLY A 61 -0.14 -5.70 3.11
N GLY A 62 0.83 -6.10 2.26
CA GLY A 62 1.48 -5.25 1.27
C GLY A 62 0.49 -4.77 0.21
N SER A 63 -0.23 -5.69 -0.41
CA SER A 63 -1.28 -5.40 -1.39
C SER A 63 -2.38 -4.50 -0.82
N ALA A 64 -2.84 -4.78 0.42
CA ALA A 64 -3.83 -3.98 1.12
C ALA A 64 -3.31 -2.55 1.38
N SER A 65 -2.05 -2.41 1.82
CA SER A 65 -1.40 -1.11 2.05
C SER A 65 -1.31 -0.29 0.76
N ALA A 66 -0.90 -0.91 -0.36
CA ALA A 66 -0.85 -0.24 -1.65
C ALA A 66 -2.23 0.29 -2.07
N PHE A 67 -3.28 -0.52 -1.90
CA PHE A 67 -4.63 -0.12 -2.26
C PHE A 67 -5.18 1.00 -1.36
N VAL A 68 -4.93 0.96 -0.06
CA VAL A 68 -5.29 2.05 0.87
C VAL A 68 -4.56 3.34 0.50
N GLY A 69 -3.27 3.27 0.14
CA GLY A 69 -2.51 4.41 -0.37
C GLY A 69 -3.11 4.99 -1.66
N ALA A 70 -3.54 4.13 -2.59
CA ALA A 70 -4.21 4.56 -3.81
C ALA A 70 -5.51 5.32 -3.54
N LEU A 71 -6.31 4.88 -2.56
CA LEU A 71 -7.50 5.61 -2.11
C LEU A 71 -7.14 6.99 -1.53
N GLY A 72 -6.04 7.10 -0.79
CA GLY A 72 -5.54 8.38 -0.29
C GLY A 72 -5.15 9.34 -1.40
N ALA A 73 -4.40 8.88 -2.41
CA ALA A 73 -4.03 9.66 -3.58
C ALA A 73 -5.28 10.05 -4.41
N SER A 74 -6.25 9.15 -4.54
CA SER A 74 -7.51 9.43 -5.25
C SER A 74 -8.33 10.53 -4.56
N LEU A 75 -8.37 10.55 -3.22
CA LEU A 75 -9.01 11.66 -2.48
C LEU A 75 -8.31 13.00 -2.74
N CYS A 76 -6.96 13.01 -2.80
CA CYS A 76 -6.21 14.20 -3.20
C CYS A 76 -6.62 14.68 -4.60
N GLY A 77 -6.67 13.78 -5.57
CA GLY A 77 -7.09 14.07 -6.94
C GLY A 77 -8.52 14.61 -7.02
N MET A 78 -9.45 14.04 -6.25
CA MET A 78 -10.82 14.52 -6.13
C MET A 78 -10.86 15.98 -5.65
N VAL A 79 -10.19 16.29 -4.54
CA VAL A 79 -10.14 17.65 -3.96
C VAL A 79 -9.54 18.64 -4.96
N ALA A 80 -8.43 18.29 -5.60
CA ALA A 80 -7.79 19.12 -6.61
C ALA A 80 -8.70 19.40 -7.80
N ARG A 81 -9.42 18.38 -8.29
CA ARG A 81 -10.34 18.48 -9.42
C ARG A 81 -11.55 19.37 -9.12
N TYR A 82 -12.13 19.23 -7.93
CA TYR A 82 -13.20 20.12 -7.49
C TYR A 82 -12.73 21.57 -7.35
N GLY A 83 -11.50 21.75 -6.83
CA GLY A 83 -10.90 23.08 -6.70
C GLY A 83 -10.62 23.73 -8.04
N ALA A 84 -10.07 23.01 -9.00
CA ALA A 84 -9.73 23.50 -10.34
C ALA A 84 -10.95 23.99 -11.15
N THR A 85 -12.14 23.47 -10.84
CA THR A 85 -13.40 23.88 -11.49
C THR A 85 -14.22 24.89 -10.68
N ASN A 86 -13.71 25.29 -9.49
CA ASN A 86 -14.41 26.24 -8.62
C ASN A 86 -14.07 27.69 -9.02
N PRO A 87 -15.06 28.50 -9.44
CA PRO A 87 -14.82 29.90 -9.82
C PRO A 87 -14.17 30.74 -8.70
N ALA A 88 -14.42 30.41 -7.44
CA ALA A 88 -13.82 31.10 -6.30
C ALA A 88 -12.32 30.82 -6.11
N LEU A 89 -11.76 29.83 -6.83
CA LEU A 89 -10.35 29.42 -6.79
C LEU A 89 -9.68 29.59 -8.17
N SER A 90 -10.23 30.43 -9.04
CA SER A 90 -9.76 30.63 -10.41
C SER A 90 -8.31 31.16 -10.46
N ASP A 91 -7.85 31.85 -9.44
CA ASP A 91 -6.49 32.38 -9.28
C ASP A 91 -5.43 31.25 -9.16
N ARG A 92 -5.83 30.04 -8.81
CA ARG A 92 -4.97 28.87 -8.61
C ARG A 92 -5.42 27.64 -9.39
N ALA A 93 -6.31 27.80 -10.36
CA ALA A 93 -6.89 26.71 -11.15
C ALA A 93 -5.82 25.86 -11.87
N ASP A 94 -4.75 26.49 -12.39
CA ASP A 94 -3.65 25.78 -13.06
C ASP A 94 -2.84 24.92 -12.08
N ASP A 95 -2.61 25.41 -10.85
CA ASP A 95 -1.91 24.66 -9.81
C ASP A 95 -2.73 23.42 -9.40
N LEU A 96 -4.04 23.59 -9.21
CA LEU A 96 -4.97 22.53 -8.87
C LEU A 96 -5.11 21.50 -9.99
N THR A 97 -5.06 21.95 -11.24
CA THR A 97 -5.07 21.03 -12.40
C THR A 97 -3.79 20.17 -12.42
N ARG A 98 -2.62 20.78 -12.16
CA ARG A 98 -1.37 20.02 -12.05
C ARG A 98 -1.38 19.03 -10.87
N ALA A 99 -1.88 19.46 -9.72
CA ALA A 99 -2.01 18.61 -8.55
C ALA A 99 -2.94 17.41 -8.80
N PHE A 100 -4.05 17.63 -9.53
CA PHE A 100 -4.92 16.54 -9.97
C PHE A 100 -4.18 15.52 -10.83
N ALA A 101 -3.44 15.97 -11.84
CA ALA A 101 -2.70 15.07 -12.73
C ALA A 101 -1.66 14.23 -11.94
N GLN A 102 -0.92 14.86 -11.03
CA GLN A 102 0.06 14.19 -10.18
C GLN A 102 -0.58 13.19 -9.23
N ALA A 103 -1.72 13.54 -8.64
CA ALA A 103 -2.45 12.65 -7.74
C ALA A 103 -3.02 11.43 -8.48
N ASP A 104 -3.49 11.61 -9.72
CA ASP A 104 -3.97 10.52 -10.57
C ASP A 104 -2.83 9.56 -10.94
N GLU A 105 -1.67 10.07 -11.33
CA GLU A 105 -0.47 9.27 -11.59
C GLU A 105 -0.06 8.44 -10.36
N LEU A 106 -0.07 9.05 -9.17
CA LEU A 106 0.25 8.36 -7.91
C LEU A 106 -0.77 7.30 -7.57
N ALA A 107 -2.06 7.56 -7.78
CA ALA A 107 -3.11 6.57 -7.56
C ALA A 107 -2.94 5.37 -8.48
N GLN A 108 -2.63 5.60 -9.77
CA GLN A 108 -2.37 4.53 -10.73
C GLN A 108 -1.09 3.75 -10.40
N GLU A 109 -0.01 4.43 -9.98
CA GLU A 109 1.22 3.78 -9.51
C GLU A 109 0.92 2.85 -8.33
N LEU A 110 0.20 3.33 -7.32
CA LEU A 110 -0.16 2.54 -6.13
C LEU A 110 -1.07 1.36 -6.45
N VAL A 111 -2.00 1.52 -7.38
CA VAL A 111 -2.82 0.41 -7.93
C VAL A 111 -1.92 -0.64 -8.60
N GLY A 112 -0.95 -0.22 -9.41
CA GLY A 112 0.02 -1.11 -10.03
C GLY A 112 0.87 -1.88 -9.02
N LEU A 113 1.21 -1.24 -7.89
CA LEU A 113 1.98 -1.84 -6.81
C LEU A 113 1.24 -2.97 -6.07
N VAL A 114 -0.10 -2.99 -6.07
CA VAL A 114 -0.88 -4.14 -5.61
C VAL A 114 -0.50 -5.41 -6.37
N ALA A 115 -0.46 -5.30 -7.70
CA ALA A 115 -0.11 -6.42 -8.57
C ALA A 115 1.37 -6.81 -8.46
N GLU A 116 2.25 -5.85 -8.24
CA GLU A 116 3.68 -6.11 -8.04
C GLU A 116 3.94 -6.85 -6.72
N ASP A 117 3.27 -6.46 -5.64
CA ASP A 117 3.36 -7.14 -4.33
C ASP A 117 2.93 -8.61 -4.44
N VAL A 118 1.81 -8.88 -5.11
CA VAL A 118 1.32 -10.24 -5.37
C VAL A 118 2.35 -11.08 -6.12
N ARG A 119 2.95 -10.51 -7.19
CA ARG A 119 3.97 -11.21 -7.99
C ARG A 119 5.25 -11.48 -7.20
N ALA A 120 5.71 -10.48 -6.46
CA ALA A 120 6.92 -10.58 -5.67
C ALA A 120 6.79 -11.64 -4.56
N TYR A 121 5.66 -11.68 -3.87
CA TYR A 121 5.40 -12.72 -2.87
C TYR A 121 5.25 -14.11 -3.49
N GLY A 122 4.69 -14.22 -4.69
CA GLY A 122 4.63 -15.48 -5.43
C GLY A 122 6.01 -16.09 -5.67
N GLN A 123 7.03 -15.27 -5.94
CA GLN A 123 8.41 -15.74 -6.07
C GLN A 123 8.99 -16.25 -4.74
N VAL A 124 8.69 -15.56 -3.63
CA VAL A 124 9.07 -16.02 -2.29
C VAL A 124 8.45 -17.38 -1.99
N SER A 125 7.15 -17.52 -2.22
CA SER A 125 6.43 -18.78 -2.01
C SER A 125 7.02 -19.93 -2.86
N ALA A 126 7.36 -19.66 -4.12
CA ALA A 126 7.99 -20.64 -5.01
C ALA A 126 9.38 -21.05 -4.51
N ALA A 127 10.21 -20.09 -4.07
CA ALA A 127 11.54 -20.36 -3.55
C ALA A 127 11.51 -21.20 -2.26
N TYR A 128 10.55 -20.95 -1.37
CA TYR A 128 10.34 -21.79 -0.18
C TYR A 128 9.84 -23.20 -0.51
N GLY A 129 9.19 -23.40 -1.67
CA GLY A 129 8.77 -24.71 -2.18
C GLY A 129 9.91 -25.60 -2.68
N ILE A 130 11.11 -25.06 -2.91
CA ILE A 130 12.30 -25.85 -3.30
C ILE A 130 12.67 -26.81 -2.16
N PRO A 131 12.99 -28.10 -2.44
CA PRO A 131 13.40 -29.06 -1.44
C PRO A 131 14.54 -28.53 -0.56
N ARG A 132 14.54 -28.89 0.73
CA ARG A 132 15.53 -28.37 1.70
C ARG A 132 16.96 -28.81 1.37
N GLU A 133 17.08 -29.94 0.72
CA GLU A 133 18.35 -30.57 0.35
C GLU A 133 18.92 -30.00 -0.97
N ASP A 134 18.15 -29.20 -1.70
CA ASP A 134 18.61 -28.59 -2.95
C ASP A 134 19.60 -27.45 -2.66
N PRO A 135 20.85 -27.54 -3.17
CA PRO A 135 21.87 -26.52 -2.94
C PRO A 135 21.52 -25.14 -3.53
N ALA A 136 20.60 -25.07 -4.49
CA ALA A 136 20.16 -23.80 -5.07
C ALA A 136 19.13 -23.05 -4.19
N ARG A 137 18.50 -23.74 -3.22
CA ARG A 137 17.44 -23.18 -2.39
C ARG A 137 17.83 -21.91 -1.61
N PRO A 138 18.99 -21.83 -0.92
CA PRO A 138 19.34 -20.62 -0.17
C PRO A 138 19.47 -19.39 -1.06
N ALA A 139 20.12 -19.52 -2.22
CA ALA A 139 20.27 -18.44 -3.19
C ALA A 139 18.90 -18.00 -3.76
N ALA A 140 18.07 -18.96 -4.15
CA ALA A 140 16.73 -18.66 -4.68
C ALA A 140 15.84 -17.91 -3.66
N ILE A 141 15.89 -18.30 -2.37
CA ILE A 141 15.17 -17.58 -1.29
C ILE A 141 15.72 -16.17 -1.15
N GLN A 142 17.03 -15.99 -1.14
CA GLN A 142 17.65 -14.67 -0.98
C GLN A 142 17.27 -13.73 -2.12
N ASP A 143 17.32 -14.21 -3.35
CA ASP A 143 16.94 -13.42 -4.54
C ASP A 143 15.45 -13.06 -4.50
N ALA A 144 14.58 -14.00 -4.17
CA ALA A 144 13.14 -13.75 -4.05
C ALA A 144 12.81 -12.74 -2.95
N LEU A 145 13.45 -12.81 -1.78
CA LEU A 145 13.29 -11.84 -0.69
C LEU A 145 13.79 -10.44 -1.08
N HIS A 146 14.86 -10.38 -1.91
CA HIS A 146 15.34 -9.10 -2.41
C HIS A 146 14.32 -8.43 -3.33
N VAL A 147 13.72 -9.19 -4.23
CA VAL A 147 12.62 -8.71 -5.10
C VAL A 147 11.40 -8.30 -4.28
N ALA A 148 11.01 -9.10 -3.29
CA ALA A 148 9.84 -8.82 -2.44
C ALA A 148 10.01 -7.59 -1.53
N ALA A 149 11.24 -7.13 -1.32
CA ALA A 149 11.51 -5.91 -0.57
C ALA A 149 11.23 -4.62 -1.38
N MET A 150 11.11 -4.69 -2.71
CA MET A 150 10.99 -3.51 -3.56
C MET A 150 9.60 -2.85 -3.54
N PRO A 151 8.46 -3.59 -3.70
CA PRO A 151 7.14 -2.99 -3.64
C PRO A 151 6.89 -2.16 -2.36
N PRO A 152 7.23 -2.62 -1.16
CA PRO A 152 7.13 -1.84 0.07
C PRO A 152 7.80 -0.46 -0.01
N TYR A 153 9.00 -0.37 -0.57
CA TYR A 153 9.69 0.92 -0.73
C TYR A 153 8.95 1.86 -1.65
N ARG A 154 8.48 1.35 -2.78
CA ARG A 154 7.75 2.15 -3.77
C ARG A 154 6.40 2.62 -3.24
N ILE A 155 5.71 1.80 -2.44
CA ILE A 155 4.47 2.20 -1.77
C ILE A 155 4.75 3.35 -0.80
N MET A 156 5.82 3.27 -0.01
CA MET A 156 6.20 4.34 0.93
C MET A 156 6.52 5.64 0.19
N ASP A 157 7.29 5.59 -0.89
CA ASP A 157 7.66 6.75 -1.70
C ASP A 157 6.42 7.40 -2.33
N ALA A 158 5.58 6.61 -2.98
CA ALA A 158 4.34 7.11 -3.61
C ALA A 158 3.38 7.74 -2.60
N CYS A 159 3.20 7.10 -1.43
CA CYS A 159 2.39 7.67 -0.34
C CYS A 159 3.00 8.95 0.22
N GLY A 160 4.33 9.05 0.33
CA GLY A 160 5.02 10.26 0.76
C GLY A 160 4.77 11.43 -0.19
N ARG A 161 4.85 11.17 -1.51
CA ARG A 161 4.53 12.19 -2.54
C ARG A 161 3.04 12.58 -2.49
N ALA A 162 2.14 11.62 -2.27
CA ALA A 162 0.72 11.92 -2.13
C ALA A 162 0.43 12.76 -0.87
N LEU A 163 1.13 12.53 0.24
CA LEU A 163 1.02 13.35 1.44
C LEU A 163 1.44 14.80 1.20
N ALA A 164 2.52 15.04 0.45
CA ALA A 164 2.94 16.39 0.09
C ALA A 164 1.88 17.13 -0.75
N LEU A 165 1.24 16.42 -1.69
CA LEU A 165 0.13 16.99 -2.45
C LEU A 165 -1.10 17.27 -1.57
N LEU A 166 -1.40 16.40 -0.60
CA LEU A 166 -2.51 16.60 0.33
C LEU A 166 -2.27 17.80 1.26
N GLU A 167 -1.03 18.04 1.68
CA GLU A 167 -0.65 19.23 2.42
C GLU A 167 -0.91 20.49 1.58
N ASP A 168 -0.51 20.50 0.31
CA ASP A 168 -0.84 21.57 -0.62
C ASP A 168 -2.35 21.78 -0.77
N MET A 169 -3.14 20.70 -0.80
CA MET A 169 -4.60 20.76 -0.92
C MET A 169 -5.26 21.30 0.35
N ALA A 170 -4.66 21.14 1.52
CA ALA A 170 -5.16 21.76 2.75
C ALA A 170 -5.14 23.30 2.68
N ASP A 171 -4.14 23.84 2.00
CA ASP A 171 -3.97 25.30 1.86
C ASP A 171 -4.66 25.86 0.61
N LYS A 172 -4.59 25.14 -0.51
CA LYS A 172 -5.01 25.63 -1.84
C LYS A 172 -6.40 25.15 -2.25
N GLY A 173 -6.87 24.04 -1.66
CA GLY A 173 -8.14 23.41 -2.01
C GLY A 173 -9.37 24.10 -1.42
N SER A 174 -10.54 23.54 -1.71
CA SER A 174 -11.79 24.01 -1.12
C SER A 174 -11.88 23.65 0.35
N ARG A 175 -12.19 24.64 1.20
CA ARG A 175 -12.41 24.44 2.66
C ARG A 175 -13.53 23.42 2.96
N GLN A 176 -14.48 23.27 2.05
CA GLN A 176 -15.57 22.29 2.20
C GLN A 176 -15.09 20.84 2.09
N LEU A 177 -13.94 20.61 1.46
CA LEU A 177 -13.35 19.29 1.25
C LEU A 177 -12.14 19.01 2.18
N LEU A 178 -11.94 19.83 3.22
CA LEU A 178 -10.82 19.67 4.15
C LEU A 178 -10.89 18.33 4.91
N SER A 179 -12.09 17.79 5.15
CA SER A 179 -12.29 16.47 5.74
C SER A 179 -11.77 15.35 4.83
N ASP A 180 -11.94 15.50 3.51
CA ASP A 180 -11.45 14.52 2.52
C ASP A 180 -9.92 14.57 2.40
N VAL A 181 -9.33 15.77 2.48
CA VAL A 181 -7.87 15.94 2.59
C VAL A 181 -7.34 15.20 3.81
N ALA A 182 -7.96 15.40 4.98
CA ALA A 182 -7.56 14.74 6.22
C ALA A 182 -7.69 13.20 6.11
N CYS A 183 -8.79 12.69 5.54
CA CYS A 183 -8.96 11.26 5.28
C CYS A 183 -7.87 10.72 4.35
N GLY A 184 -7.58 11.42 3.26
CA GLY A 184 -6.51 11.05 2.32
C GLY A 184 -5.14 10.96 3.01
N ALA A 185 -4.82 11.93 3.87
CA ALA A 185 -3.58 11.95 4.63
C ALA A 185 -3.49 10.77 5.62
N VAL A 186 -4.59 10.45 6.31
CA VAL A 186 -4.65 9.28 7.20
C VAL A 186 -4.45 7.99 6.41
N PHE A 187 -5.08 7.84 5.24
CA PHE A 187 -4.93 6.64 4.40
C PHE A 187 -3.48 6.47 3.92
N CYS A 188 -2.84 7.51 3.42
CA CYS A 188 -1.43 7.45 3.03
C CYS A 188 -0.52 7.11 4.22
N ARG A 189 -0.75 7.70 5.39
CA ARG A 189 0.00 7.40 6.61
C ARG A 189 -0.15 5.94 7.03
N VAL A 190 -1.37 5.42 7.06
CA VAL A 190 -1.66 4.01 7.42
C VAL A 190 -1.03 3.06 6.41
N ALA A 191 -1.09 3.37 5.12
CA ALA A 191 -0.45 2.60 4.06
C ALA A 191 1.08 2.50 4.29
N MET A 192 1.74 3.60 4.61
CA MET A 192 3.17 3.62 4.94
C MET A 192 3.49 2.77 6.18
N GLN A 193 2.70 2.89 7.24
CA GLN A 193 2.88 2.11 8.48
C GLN A 193 2.70 0.61 8.23
N GLY A 194 1.64 0.21 7.52
CA GLY A 194 1.38 -1.18 7.15
C GLY A 194 2.52 -1.78 6.32
N THR A 195 3.07 -0.99 5.41
CA THR A 195 4.20 -1.37 4.56
C THR A 195 5.49 -1.61 5.37
N ILE A 196 5.77 -0.79 6.39
CA ILE A 196 6.92 -0.98 7.29
C ILE A 196 6.80 -2.31 8.06
N LEU A 197 5.60 -2.62 8.56
CA LEU A 197 5.34 -3.87 9.27
C LEU A 197 5.51 -5.08 8.36
N HIS A 198 4.95 -5.03 7.15
CA HIS A 198 5.09 -6.08 6.15
C HIS A 198 6.57 -6.34 5.81
N ARG A 199 7.36 -5.30 5.59
CA ARG A 199 8.80 -5.40 5.31
C ARG A 199 9.60 -6.03 6.46
N ARG A 200 9.23 -5.76 7.72
CA ARG A 200 9.87 -6.39 8.88
C ARG A 200 9.63 -7.89 8.88
N GLY A 201 8.40 -8.36 8.62
CA GLY A 201 8.08 -9.77 8.49
C GLY A 201 8.95 -10.48 7.43
N VAL A 202 9.06 -9.91 6.23
CA VAL A 202 9.93 -10.44 5.15
C VAL A 202 11.41 -10.49 5.56
N ARG A 203 11.87 -9.62 6.46
CA ARG A 203 13.28 -9.56 6.91
C ARG A 203 13.60 -10.52 8.05
N GLU A 204 12.64 -10.85 8.88
CA GLU A 204 12.81 -11.78 10.02
C GLU A 204 12.78 -13.26 9.59
N GLU A 205 12.34 -13.54 8.35
CA GLU A 205 12.44 -14.87 7.74
C GLU A 205 13.87 -15.25 7.26
N ARG A 206 14.86 -14.38 7.47
CA ARG A 206 16.30 -14.63 7.22
C ARG A 206 16.95 -15.32 8.40
#